data_649ae0e8e2eda1b03dd0ee9fe8c33a06
#
_entry.id   649ae0e8e2eda1b03dd0ee9fe8c33a06
#
_cell.length_a   1.000
_cell.length_b   1.000
_cell.length_c   1.000
_cell.angle_alpha   90.00
_cell.angle_beta   90.00
_cell.angle_gamma   90.00
#
_symmetry.space_group_name_H-M   'P 1'
#
loop_
_entity.id
_entity.type
_entity.pdbx_description
1 polymer ?
#
loop_
_entity_poly.entity_id
_entity_poly.type
_entity_poly.pdbx_seq_one_letter_code
_entity_poly.pdbx_strand_id
1 'polypeptide(L)'
;MQNDLEIIRELYNAAEGKTLDLNRFTSFFSDEGYILNVPAEMEFRGENIVMVASGMAAAFPDVHREIFSTYAMNGTVVVELAIRGTHTGELVTPEGTLAPTGKTIDVPCCDVFHIENGKIISFRILSHSKIHMV
;
A
#
# COMPACT_ATOMS: atom_id res chain seq x y z
N MET A 1 -6.50 10.78 -21.15
CA MET A 1 -5.32 10.78 -20.28
C MET A 1 -5.78 10.72 -18.83
N GLN A 2 -5.27 9.75 -18.07
CA GLN A 2 -5.63 9.63 -16.66
C GLN A 2 -5.02 10.76 -15.85
N ASN A 3 -5.75 11.29 -14.88
CA ASN A 3 -5.18 12.19 -13.93
C ASN A 3 -4.50 11.41 -12.79
N ASP A 4 -3.66 12.09 -12.03
CA ASP A 4 -2.84 11.46 -11.00
C ASP A 4 -3.68 10.78 -9.92
N LEU A 5 -4.81 11.38 -9.54
CA LEU A 5 -5.68 10.81 -8.53
C LEU A 5 -6.33 9.51 -8.98
N GLU A 6 -6.71 9.42 -10.26
CA GLU A 6 -7.25 8.17 -10.80
C GLU A 6 -6.22 7.05 -10.78
N ILE A 7 -4.97 7.37 -11.10
CA ILE A 7 -3.87 6.39 -11.04
C ILE A 7 -3.77 5.81 -9.63
N ILE A 8 -3.81 6.65 -8.62
CA ILE A 8 -3.70 6.20 -7.24
C ILE A 8 -4.91 5.37 -6.81
N ARG A 9 -6.11 5.74 -7.22
CA ARG A 9 -7.31 4.95 -6.94
C ARG A 9 -7.23 3.57 -7.57
N GLU A 10 -6.74 3.49 -8.80
CA GLU A 10 -6.55 2.21 -9.47
C GLU A 10 -5.44 1.38 -8.82
N LEU A 11 -4.39 2.03 -8.33
CA LEU A 11 -3.33 1.36 -7.58
C LEU A 11 -3.90 0.68 -6.34
N TYR A 12 -4.69 1.40 -5.55
CA TYR A 12 -5.32 0.83 -4.35
C TYR A 12 -6.26 -0.31 -4.71
N ASN A 13 -7.04 -0.15 -5.78
CA ASN A 13 -7.94 -1.21 -6.23
C ASN A 13 -7.17 -2.49 -6.55
N ALA A 14 -6.01 -2.37 -7.18
CA ALA A 14 -5.17 -3.52 -7.50
C ALA A 14 -4.54 -4.17 -6.27
N ALA A 15 -4.55 -3.50 -5.13
CA ALA A 15 -3.99 -3.99 -3.87
C ALA A 15 -5.05 -4.42 -2.86
N GLU A 16 -6.34 -4.22 -3.17
CA GLU A 16 -7.43 -4.69 -2.30
C GLU A 16 -7.54 -6.21 -2.35
N GLY A 17 -7.93 -6.81 -1.23
CA GLY A 17 -8.03 -8.26 -1.16
C GLY A 17 -8.94 -8.87 -2.20
N LYS A 18 -10.08 -8.22 -2.50
CA LYS A 18 -11.07 -8.74 -3.45
C LYS A 18 -10.70 -8.55 -4.90
N THR A 19 -9.87 -7.57 -5.20
CA THR A 19 -9.53 -7.18 -6.58
C THR A 19 -8.02 -7.22 -6.81
N LEU A 20 -7.31 -8.01 -6.02
CA LEU A 20 -5.86 -8.08 -6.06
C LEU A 20 -5.36 -8.46 -7.44
N ASP A 21 -4.47 -7.62 -7.98
CA ASP A 21 -3.83 -7.84 -9.27
C ASP A 21 -2.41 -7.30 -9.18
N LEU A 22 -1.48 -8.20 -8.92
CA LEU A 22 -0.09 -7.84 -8.63
C LEU A 22 0.64 -7.26 -9.85
N ASN A 23 0.35 -7.77 -11.05
CA ASN A 23 0.93 -7.24 -12.27
C ASN A 23 0.45 -5.82 -12.53
N ARG A 24 -0.84 -5.57 -12.31
CA ARG A 24 -1.41 -4.24 -12.47
C ARG A 24 -0.83 -3.29 -11.44
N PHE A 25 -0.68 -3.73 -10.19
CA PHE A 25 -0.09 -2.92 -9.12
C PHE A 25 1.28 -2.40 -9.52
N THR A 26 2.17 -3.29 -9.98
CA THR A 26 3.53 -2.89 -10.37
C THR A 26 3.56 -2.05 -11.64
N SER A 27 2.57 -2.20 -12.53
CA SER A 27 2.53 -1.47 -13.79
C SER A 27 2.38 0.05 -13.63
N PHE A 28 1.91 0.51 -12.47
CA PHE A 28 1.77 1.94 -12.21
C PHE A 28 3.08 2.64 -11.88
N PHE A 29 4.14 1.89 -11.61
CA PHE A 29 5.43 2.45 -11.20
C PHE A 29 6.35 2.65 -12.39
N SER A 30 7.18 3.71 -12.35
CA SER A 30 8.27 3.87 -13.31
C SER A 30 9.35 2.82 -13.06
N ASP A 31 10.24 2.63 -14.03
CA ASP A 31 11.31 1.63 -13.92
C ASP A 31 12.19 1.84 -12.69
N GLU A 32 12.39 3.08 -12.29
CA GLU A 32 13.18 3.41 -11.10
C GLU A 32 12.32 3.77 -9.90
N GLY A 33 11.01 3.53 -10.00
CA GLY A 33 10.08 3.80 -8.92
C GLY A 33 10.34 2.94 -7.70
N TYR A 34 9.92 3.44 -6.54
CA TYR A 34 10.12 2.70 -5.29
C TYR A 34 9.00 3.00 -4.29
N ILE A 35 8.89 2.10 -3.33
CA ILE A 35 8.03 2.28 -2.16
C ILE A 35 8.94 2.34 -0.93
N LEU A 36 8.71 3.32 -0.07
CA LEU A 36 9.41 3.43 1.20
C LEU A 36 8.40 3.39 2.33
N ASN A 37 8.47 2.34 3.15
CA ASN A 37 7.70 2.28 4.39
C ASN A 37 8.52 2.98 5.46
N VAL A 38 8.16 4.22 5.80
CA VAL A 38 8.95 5.07 6.67
C VAL A 38 9.06 4.52 8.09
N PRO A 39 7.96 4.12 8.76
CA PRO A 39 8.07 3.57 10.11
C PRO A 39 8.89 2.29 10.20
N ALA A 40 8.82 1.44 9.19
CA ALA A 40 9.55 0.18 9.16
C ALA A 40 10.97 0.32 8.61
N GLU A 41 11.30 1.48 8.05
CA GLU A 41 12.58 1.73 7.38
C GLU A 41 12.89 0.71 6.29
N MET A 42 11.87 0.35 5.52
CA MET A 42 11.99 -0.65 4.45
C MET A 42 11.71 -0.02 3.09
N GLU A 43 12.62 -0.26 2.15
CA GLU A 43 12.47 0.22 0.78
C GLU A 43 12.27 -0.96 -0.16
N PHE A 44 11.38 -0.79 -1.14
CA PHE A 44 11.03 -1.82 -2.12
C PHE A 44 11.25 -1.24 -3.51
N ARG A 45 12.09 -1.90 -4.31
CA ARG A 45 12.40 -1.48 -5.68
C ARG A 45 12.27 -2.66 -6.64
N GLY A 46 11.98 -2.33 -7.90
CA GLY A 46 11.92 -3.33 -8.96
C GLY A 46 10.92 -4.43 -8.65
N GLU A 47 11.35 -5.67 -8.77
CA GLU A 47 10.48 -6.82 -8.52
C GLU A 47 10.02 -6.96 -7.07
N ASN A 48 10.65 -6.24 -6.13
CA ASN A 48 10.26 -6.28 -4.73
C ASN A 48 9.05 -5.38 -4.42
N ILE A 49 8.69 -4.47 -5.32
CA ILE A 49 7.53 -3.59 -5.14
C ILE A 49 6.26 -4.39 -4.89
N VAL A 50 6.12 -5.50 -5.58
CA VAL A 50 4.93 -6.36 -5.47
C VAL A 50 4.72 -6.90 -4.05
N MET A 51 5.79 -7.01 -3.27
CA MET A 51 5.72 -7.56 -1.91
C MET A 51 4.88 -6.72 -0.97
N VAL A 52 4.78 -5.41 -1.22
CA VAL A 52 3.95 -4.51 -0.41
C VAL A 52 2.48 -4.91 -0.51
N ALA A 53 2.00 -5.20 -1.72
CA ALA A 53 0.62 -5.62 -1.91
C ALA A 53 0.41 -7.10 -1.57
N SER A 54 1.32 -7.97 -2.00
CA SER A 54 1.16 -9.42 -1.79
C SER A 54 1.28 -9.81 -0.32
N GLY A 55 2.21 -9.19 0.40
CA GLY A 55 2.39 -9.48 1.83
C GLY A 55 1.18 -9.08 2.66
N MET A 56 0.63 -7.90 2.37
CA MET A 56 -0.56 -7.43 3.08
C MET A 56 -1.79 -8.30 2.76
N ALA A 57 -1.98 -8.66 1.48
CA ALA A 57 -3.10 -9.49 1.09
C ALA A 57 -2.97 -10.93 1.59
N ALA A 58 -1.76 -11.43 1.76
CA ALA A 58 -1.54 -12.76 2.32
C ALA A 58 -1.95 -12.81 3.80
N ALA A 59 -1.58 -11.80 4.58
CA ALA A 59 -1.92 -11.73 6.01
C ALA A 59 -3.37 -11.33 6.24
N PHE A 60 -3.91 -10.45 5.40
CA PHE A 60 -5.25 -9.91 5.49
C PHE A 60 -5.97 -10.09 4.14
N PRO A 61 -6.52 -11.29 3.87
CA PRO A 61 -7.13 -11.56 2.56
C PRO A 61 -8.30 -10.65 2.20
N ASP A 62 -8.92 -10.02 3.19
CA ASP A 62 -10.00 -9.04 3.01
C ASP A 62 -9.52 -7.60 3.11
N VAL A 63 -8.21 -7.35 2.96
CA VAL A 63 -7.64 -6.01 3.13
C VAL A 63 -8.39 -4.97 2.30
N HIS A 64 -8.70 -3.85 2.95
CA HIS A 64 -9.40 -2.73 2.36
C HIS A 64 -8.77 -1.42 2.84
N ARG A 65 -8.60 -0.50 1.90
CA ARG A 65 -8.09 0.85 2.18
C ARG A 65 -9.25 1.83 2.09
N GLU A 66 -9.70 2.31 3.24
CA GLU A 66 -10.77 3.31 3.32
C GLU A 66 -10.14 4.69 3.17
N ILE A 67 -10.45 5.37 2.06
CA ILE A 67 -9.89 6.70 1.77
C ILE A 67 -10.77 7.75 2.40
N PHE A 68 -10.17 8.62 3.23
CA PHE A 68 -10.88 9.71 3.89
C PHE A 68 -10.70 11.03 3.14
N SER A 69 -9.49 11.34 2.69
CA SER A 69 -9.18 12.60 2.02
C SER A 69 -8.05 12.40 1.03
N THR A 70 -8.11 13.14 -0.07
CA THR A 70 -7.06 13.13 -1.09
C THR A 70 -6.68 14.55 -1.46
N TYR A 71 -5.39 14.78 -1.68
CA TYR A 71 -4.85 16.08 -2.06
C TYR A 71 -3.91 15.85 -3.23
N ALA A 72 -4.14 16.54 -4.35
CA ALA A 72 -3.31 16.38 -5.55
C ALA A 72 -2.86 17.74 -6.05
N MET A 73 -1.55 17.89 -6.28
CA MET A 73 -0.97 19.13 -6.78
C MET A 73 0.39 18.86 -7.42
N ASN A 74 0.54 19.29 -8.69
CA ASN A 74 1.83 19.27 -9.37
C ASN A 74 2.59 17.94 -9.30
N GLY A 75 1.90 16.83 -9.56
CA GLY A 75 2.52 15.51 -9.55
C GLY A 75 2.68 14.90 -8.16
N THR A 76 2.17 15.55 -7.13
CA THR A 76 2.14 15.01 -5.77
C THR A 76 0.71 14.67 -5.40
N VAL A 77 0.50 13.45 -4.88
CA VAL A 77 -0.80 13.02 -4.35
C VAL A 77 -0.59 12.57 -2.92
N VAL A 78 -1.40 13.13 -2.01
CA VAL A 78 -1.40 12.74 -0.60
C VAL A 78 -2.75 12.11 -0.29
N VAL A 79 -2.75 10.96 0.36
CA VAL A 79 -3.96 10.24 0.71
C VAL A 79 -3.98 9.99 2.21
N GLU A 80 -5.06 10.41 2.86
CA GLU A 80 -5.34 10.04 4.24
C GLU A 80 -6.33 8.89 4.21
N LEU A 81 -5.97 7.79 4.86
CA LEU A 81 -6.75 6.55 4.78
C LEU A 81 -6.62 5.73 6.05
N ALA A 82 -7.43 4.68 6.12
CA ALA A 82 -7.23 3.61 7.09
C ALA A 82 -7.09 2.28 6.33
N ILE A 83 -6.17 1.45 6.78
CA ILE A 83 -6.03 0.09 6.28
C ILE A 83 -6.77 -0.82 7.23
N ARG A 84 -7.75 -1.57 6.71
CA ARG A 84 -8.61 -2.46 7.48
C ARG A 84 -8.53 -3.87 6.94
N GLY A 85 -8.69 -4.84 7.82
CA GLY A 85 -8.69 -6.25 7.42
C GLY A 85 -8.74 -7.16 8.61
N THR A 86 -8.82 -8.47 8.33
CA THR A 86 -8.86 -9.52 9.33
C THR A 86 -7.65 -10.43 9.16
N HIS A 87 -6.92 -10.64 10.24
CA HIS A 87 -5.67 -11.42 10.23
C HIS A 87 -5.99 -12.91 10.17
N THR A 88 -6.22 -13.44 8.98
CA THR A 88 -6.53 -14.85 8.75
C THR A 88 -5.43 -15.58 7.99
N GLY A 89 -4.38 -14.87 7.53
CA GLY A 89 -3.20 -15.45 6.91
C GLY A 89 -1.95 -15.16 7.73
N GLU A 90 -0.83 -15.74 7.35
CA GLU A 90 0.44 -15.49 8.03
C GLU A 90 0.96 -14.08 7.70
N LEU A 91 1.46 -13.39 8.72
CA LEU A 91 2.10 -12.08 8.58
C LEU A 91 3.61 -12.25 8.73
N VAL A 92 4.35 -12.05 7.64
CA VAL A 92 5.81 -12.11 7.65
C VAL A 92 6.36 -10.75 8.03
N THR A 93 7.19 -10.71 9.07
CA THR A 93 7.83 -9.48 9.55
C THR A 93 9.34 -9.71 9.66
N PRO A 94 10.14 -8.63 9.78
CA PRO A 94 11.58 -8.80 10.01
C PRO A 94 11.93 -9.58 11.29
N GLU A 95 11.02 -9.61 12.25
CA GLU A 95 11.20 -10.32 13.52
C GLU A 95 10.67 -11.75 13.48
N GLY A 96 10.11 -12.20 12.35
CA GLY A 96 9.59 -13.54 12.19
C GLY A 96 8.19 -13.54 11.60
N THR A 97 7.58 -14.71 11.55
CA THR A 97 6.24 -14.90 10.99
C THR A 97 5.22 -15.01 12.12
N LEU A 98 4.19 -14.18 12.04
CA LEU A 98 3.09 -14.21 13.00
C LEU A 98 1.96 -15.06 12.43
N ALA A 99 1.59 -16.10 13.18
CA ALA A 99 0.48 -16.97 12.78
C ALA A 99 -0.86 -16.21 12.81
N PRO A 100 -1.86 -16.65 12.03
CA PRO A 100 -3.17 -16.01 12.02
C PRO A 100 -3.79 -15.90 13.42
N THR A 101 -4.28 -14.70 13.75
CA THR A 101 -4.90 -14.44 15.07
C THR A 101 -6.40 -14.28 15.00
N GLY A 102 -6.96 -14.07 13.80
CA GLY A 102 -8.37 -13.74 13.62
C GLY A 102 -8.75 -12.33 14.05
N LYS A 103 -7.78 -11.54 14.49
CA LYS A 103 -8.02 -10.15 14.92
C LYS A 103 -8.14 -9.22 13.75
N THR A 104 -8.89 -8.15 13.93
CA THR A 104 -9.01 -7.09 12.91
C THR A 104 -7.96 -6.02 13.11
N ILE A 105 -7.67 -5.31 12.01
CA ILE A 105 -6.83 -4.11 12.06
C ILE A 105 -7.63 -2.91 11.57
N ASP A 106 -7.27 -1.74 12.08
CA ASP A 106 -7.78 -0.46 11.63
C ASP A 106 -6.65 0.55 11.85
N VAL A 107 -5.80 0.70 10.81
CA VAL A 107 -4.54 1.44 10.93
C VAL A 107 -4.65 2.75 10.18
N PRO A 108 -4.63 3.91 10.88
CA PRO A 108 -4.54 5.19 10.22
C PRO A 108 -3.23 5.29 9.45
N CYS A 109 -3.31 5.82 8.25
CA CYS A 109 -2.17 5.91 7.36
C CYS A 109 -2.24 7.16 6.52
N CYS A 110 -1.07 7.67 6.15
CA CYS A 110 -0.95 8.74 5.18
C CYS A 110 0.05 8.30 4.12
N ASP A 111 -0.38 8.28 2.87
CA ASP A 111 0.47 7.88 1.75
C ASP A 111 0.80 9.10 0.90
N VAL A 112 2.08 9.26 0.54
CA VAL A 112 2.55 10.36 -0.29
C VAL A 112 3.16 9.80 -1.56
N PHE A 113 2.62 10.22 -2.70
CA PHE A 113 3.06 9.76 -4.02
C PHE A 113 3.65 10.91 -4.81
N HIS A 114 4.72 10.64 -5.54
CA HIS A 114 5.21 11.53 -6.59
C HIS A 114 5.04 10.83 -7.93
N ILE A 115 4.42 11.52 -8.88
CA ILE A 115 4.07 10.96 -10.18
C ILE A 115 4.67 11.84 -11.27
N GLU A 116 5.34 11.22 -12.23
CA GLU A 116 5.86 11.89 -13.43
C GLU A 116 5.46 11.10 -14.66
N ASN A 117 4.96 11.80 -15.68
CA ASN A 117 4.57 11.18 -16.94
C ASN A 117 3.62 10.00 -16.78
N GLY A 118 2.69 10.11 -15.82
CA GLY A 118 1.69 9.07 -15.56
C GLY A 118 2.21 7.86 -14.80
N LYS A 119 3.42 7.91 -14.26
CA LYS A 119 4.03 6.81 -13.51
C LYS A 119 4.46 7.26 -12.12
N ILE A 120 4.33 6.37 -11.16
CA ILE A 120 4.75 6.64 -9.79
C ILE A 120 6.26 6.51 -9.69
N ILE A 121 6.93 7.58 -9.27
CA ILE A 121 8.37 7.57 -9.04
C ILE A 121 8.72 7.34 -7.57
N SER A 122 7.82 7.69 -6.66
CA SER A 122 7.97 7.35 -5.25
C SER A 122 6.61 7.21 -4.58
N PHE A 123 6.55 6.28 -3.65
CA PHE A 123 5.38 6.03 -2.81
C PHE A 123 5.89 5.87 -1.38
N ARG A 124 5.61 6.88 -0.54
CA ARG A 124 6.03 6.86 0.85
C ARG A 124 4.85 6.54 1.73
N ILE A 125 5.00 5.51 2.53
CA ILE A 125 3.96 5.08 3.49
C ILE A 125 4.31 5.67 4.85
N LEU A 126 3.43 6.53 5.36
CA LEU A 126 3.59 7.20 6.63
C LEU A 126 2.47 6.74 7.56
N SER A 127 2.57 5.51 8.04
CA SER A 127 1.61 5.01 9.00
C SER A 127 1.96 5.52 10.40
N HIS A 128 0.98 5.52 11.29
CA HIS A 128 1.15 6.05 12.63
C HIS A 128 2.19 5.28 13.43
N SER A 129 2.24 3.96 13.26
CA SER A 129 3.16 3.08 13.98
C SER A 129 3.16 1.71 13.32
N LYS A 130 3.75 0.72 13.99
CA LYS A 130 3.62 -0.67 13.59
C LYS A 130 2.13 -1.07 13.62
N ILE A 131 1.77 -2.05 12.80
CA ILE A 131 0.39 -2.54 12.74
C ILE A 131 0.00 -3.11 14.10
N HIS A 132 -1.09 -2.57 14.67
CA HIS A 132 -1.68 -3.08 15.90
C HIS A 132 -2.98 -3.79 15.59
N MET A 133 -3.08 -5.03 16.02
CA MET A 133 -4.30 -5.81 15.87
C MET A 133 -5.12 -5.77 17.16
N VAL A 134 -6.42 -5.58 16.99
CA VAL A 134 -7.35 -5.46 18.11
C VAL A 134 -8.33 -6.63 18.12
#